data_57b9f728d86fcd07fdb795286819651f
#
_entry.id   57b9f728d86fcd07fdb795286819651f
#
_cell.length_a   1.000
_cell.length_b   1.000
_cell.length_c   1.000
_cell.angle_alpha   90.00
_cell.angle_beta   90.00
_cell.angle_gamma   90.00
#
_symmetry.space_group_name_H-M   'P 1'
#
loop_
_entity.id
_entity.type
_entity.pdbx_description
1 polymer ?
#
loop_
_entity_poly.entity_id
_entity_poly.type
_entity_poly.pdbx_seq_one_letter_code
_entity_poly.pdbx_strand_id
1 'polypeptide(L)'
;MTQDALAHYLGVSKAAISKWETGQSYPDITFLPLLASYFNISIDELIGYEPQLTKEEIQDLYKRLSYQFATLSFDEVISECQEIIKKYYSCFPLLFQMGVLIINHSMLDSSQTEVLNEQAKSLFERVKLNSEDIDLAKQAQILEAHCCLLLNQPNEALVLLEGSQKPPMSGEVLQATAYQMLGQLEEAKSALQVSLFKSLMTMIDTFPMLLSLAEGDRFEEIVSIFMKLEETFEIRNLNPYVVMPVLIIAAQGYMKEGKVEKALDYLDEYSKIGTYHFYPLKFRGTAFFDVIEEWYKKFDLGNIVPRDEVLIKQSMKDAVIKNPSFISLQENERFIKLVNRLGE
;
A
#
# COMPACT_ATOMS: atom_id res chain seq x y z
N MET A 1 28.16 26.52 28.93
CA MET A 1 27.85 25.83 30.20
C MET A 1 29.04 24.98 30.60
N THR A 2 29.32 24.85 31.92
CA THR A 2 30.46 24.04 32.39
C THR A 2 29.96 22.82 33.16
N GLN A 3 30.74 21.73 33.14
CA GLN A 3 30.47 20.54 33.96
C GLN A 3 30.32 20.85 35.46
N ASP A 4 31.09 21.81 35.95
CA ASP A 4 31.06 22.23 37.37
C ASP A 4 29.72 22.91 37.74
N ALA A 5 29.17 23.75 36.85
CA ALA A 5 27.90 24.42 37.07
C ALA A 5 26.72 23.41 37.08
N LEU A 6 26.74 22.46 36.17
CA LEU A 6 25.71 21.38 36.09
C LEU A 6 25.83 20.45 37.31
N ALA A 7 27.06 20.06 37.70
CA ALA A 7 27.30 19.22 38.84
C ALA A 7 26.77 19.87 40.14
N HIS A 8 27.04 21.18 40.33
CA HIS A 8 26.55 21.95 41.47
C HIS A 8 25.00 22.02 41.50
N TYR A 9 24.36 22.26 40.34
CA TYR A 9 22.91 22.35 40.25
C TYR A 9 22.22 21.02 40.61
N LEU A 10 22.77 19.89 40.14
CA LEU A 10 22.21 18.56 40.37
C LEU A 10 22.62 17.93 41.70
N GLY A 11 23.61 18.53 42.42
CA GLY A 11 24.13 17.95 43.67
C GLY A 11 24.99 16.70 43.47
N VAL A 12 25.62 16.54 42.30
CA VAL A 12 26.50 15.41 41.98
C VAL A 12 27.94 15.83 41.78
N SER A 13 28.86 14.86 41.68
CA SER A 13 30.26 15.17 41.40
C SER A 13 30.50 15.54 39.94
N LYS A 14 31.48 16.41 39.65
CA LYS A 14 31.91 16.70 38.28
C LYS A 14 32.31 15.43 37.52
N ALA A 15 32.90 14.44 38.20
CA ALA A 15 33.28 13.18 37.61
C ALA A 15 32.04 12.37 37.11
N ALA A 16 30.90 12.50 37.80
CA ALA A 16 29.64 11.89 37.31
C ALA A 16 29.19 12.53 36.01
N ILE A 17 29.16 13.88 35.94
CA ILE A 17 28.80 14.59 34.71
C ILE A 17 29.73 14.20 33.55
N SER A 18 31.04 14.16 33.79
CA SER A 18 32.01 13.76 32.77
C SER A 18 31.74 12.33 32.22
N LYS A 19 31.36 11.39 33.09
CA LYS A 19 31.00 10.02 32.66
C LYS A 19 29.72 9.99 31.83
N TRP A 20 28.73 10.81 32.15
CA TRP A 20 27.50 10.91 31.37
C TRP A 20 27.76 11.48 29.98
N GLU A 21 28.55 12.58 29.88
CA GLU A 21 28.92 13.19 28.59
C GLU A 21 29.77 12.27 27.70
N THR A 22 30.57 11.39 28.31
CA THR A 22 31.42 10.43 27.57
C THR A 22 30.73 9.08 27.32
N GLY A 23 29.49 8.92 27.76
CA GLY A 23 28.71 7.67 27.57
C GLY A 23 29.18 6.51 28.44
N GLN A 24 30.08 6.75 29.44
CA GLN A 24 30.54 5.70 30.35
C GLN A 24 29.50 5.29 31.39
N SER A 25 28.56 6.18 31.68
CA SER A 25 27.36 5.90 32.48
C SER A 25 26.24 6.85 32.10
N TYR A 26 25.03 6.54 32.55
CA TYR A 26 23.87 7.39 32.36
C TYR A 26 23.43 8.01 33.68
N PRO A 27 22.76 9.20 33.67
CA PRO A 27 22.10 9.73 34.84
C PRO A 27 21.01 8.79 35.33
N ASP A 28 20.78 8.75 36.63
CA ASP A 28 19.59 8.11 37.18
C ASP A 28 18.33 8.79 36.63
N ILE A 29 17.27 8.03 36.41
CA ILE A 29 16.00 8.54 35.87
C ILE A 29 15.43 9.72 36.66
N THR A 30 15.71 9.78 37.97
CA THR A 30 15.29 10.87 38.86
C THR A 30 15.94 12.22 38.54
N PHE A 31 17.07 12.24 37.83
CA PHE A 31 17.72 13.47 37.38
C PHE A 31 17.16 14.01 36.07
N LEU A 32 16.40 13.20 35.27
CA LEU A 32 15.89 13.63 33.96
C LEU A 32 15.03 14.90 34.06
N PRO A 33 14.08 15.05 35.01
CA PRO A 33 13.29 16.29 35.14
C PRO A 33 14.17 17.52 35.48
N LEU A 34 15.19 17.34 36.31
CA LEU A 34 16.11 18.43 36.68
C LEU A 34 17.00 18.84 35.50
N LEU A 35 17.50 17.86 34.75
CA LEU A 35 18.26 18.09 33.52
C LEU A 35 17.42 18.81 32.46
N ALA A 36 16.20 18.33 32.21
CA ALA A 36 15.27 18.96 31.30
C ALA A 36 14.96 20.41 31.68
N SER A 37 14.72 20.66 32.97
CA SER A 37 14.51 22.01 33.50
C SER A 37 15.77 22.88 33.36
N TYR A 38 16.96 22.34 33.62
CA TYR A 38 18.21 23.09 33.52
C TYR A 38 18.53 23.53 32.09
N PHE A 39 18.24 22.66 31.10
CA PHE A 39 18.45 22.94 29.69
C PHE A 39 17.25 23.63 29.02
N ASN A 40 16.12 23.77 29.73
CA ASN A 40 14.86 24.33 29.24
C ASN A 40 14.35 23.58 28.01
N ILE A 41 14.34 22.25 28.10
CA ILE A 41 13.83 21.31 27.08
C ILE A 41 12.87 20.31 27.72
N SER A 42 12.15 19.54 26.93
CA SER A 42 11.34 18.41 27.43
C SER A 42 12.22 17.22 27.81
N ILE A 43 11.68 16.28 28.60
CA ILE A 43 12.36 15.01 28.88
C ILE A 43 12.54 14.21 27.60
N ASP A 44 11.54 14.19 26.75
CA ASP A 44 11.58 13.47 25.47
C ASP A 44 12.71 14.00 24.58
N GLU A 45 12.83 15.33 24.48
CA GLU A 45 13.90 15.97 23.75
C GLU A 45 15.29 15.68 24.37
N LEU A 46 15.36 15.64 25.70
CA LEU A 46 16.61 15.33 26.44
C LEU A 46 17.12 13.91 26.13
N ILE A 47 16.21 12.94 26.02
CA ILE A 47 16.55 11.53 25.76
C ILE A 47 16.48 11.15 24.30
N GLY A 48 16.10 12.10 23.41
CA GLY A 48 15.94 11.85 21.99
C GLY A 48 14.77 10.89 21.69
N TYR A 49 13.71 10.95 22.50
CA TYR A 49 12.54 10.12 22.30
C TYR A 49 11.58 10.75 21.30
N GLU A 50 11.44 10.14 20.13
CA GLU A 50 10.51 10.50 19.07
C GLU A 50 9.53 9.35 18.85
N PRO A 51 8.37 9.33 19.56
CA PRO A 51 7.46 8.19 19.54
C PRO A 51 6.67 8.07 18.25
N GLN A 52 6.55 9.16 17.50
CA GLN A 52 5.73 9.27 16.31
C GLN A 52 6.53 9.87 15.16
N LEU A 53 6.23 9.44 13.95
CA LEU A 53 6.70 10.04 12.72
C LEU A 53 5.56 10.84 12.08
N THR A 54 5.90 11.93 11.42
CA THR A 54 4.96 12.67 10.58
C THR A 54 4.59 11.86 9.34
N LYS A 55 3.52 12.26 8.66
CA LYS A 55 3.10 11.62 7.41
C LYS A 55 4.19 11.68 6.34
N GLU A 56 4.86 12.81 6.22
CA GLU A 56 5.96 13.03 5.28
C GLU A 56 7.14 12.12 5.56
N GLU A 57 7.54 11.98 6.83
CA GLU A 57 8.61 11.08 7.24
C GLU A 57 8.27 9.62 6.96
N ILE A 58 7.02 9.19 7.19
CA ILE A 58 6.55 7.84 6.85
C ILE A 58 6.61 7.61 5.34
N GLN A 59 6.19 8.59 4.53
CA GLN A 59 6.25 8.50 3.07
C GLN A 59 7.68 8.35 2.57
N ASP A 60 8.60 9.17 3.08
CA ASP A 60 10.00 9.14 2.66
C ASP A 60 10.69 7.86 3.11
N LEU A 61 10.38 7.37 4.31
CA LEU A 61 10.84 6.09 4.81
C LEU A 61 10.34 4.93 3.95
N TYR A 62 9.05 4.92 3.61
CA TYR A 62 8.45 3.89 2.76
C TYR A 62 9.10 3.86 1.37
N LYS A 63 9.26 5.03 0.72
CA LYS A 63 9.94 5.15 -0.59
C LYS A 63 11.35 4.56 -0.54
N ARG A 64 12.12 4.94 0.47
CA ARG A 64 13.49 4.49 0.66
C ARG A 64 13.56 2.97 0.80
N LEU A 65 12.74 2.38 1.67
CA LEU A 65 12.72 0.94 1.89
C LEU A 65 12.22 0.17 0.65
N SER A 66 11.19 0.68 -0.04
CA SER A 66 10.71 0.08 -1.28
C SER A 66 11.79 0.07 -2.38
N TYR A 67 12.58 1.14 -2.51
CA TYR A 67 13.73 1.20 -3.41
C TYR A 67 14.85 0.22 -3.00
N GLN A 68 15.10 0.09 -1.69
CA GLN A 68 16.11 -0.82 -1.18
C GLN A 68 15.81 -2.29 -1.51
N PHE A 69 14.54 -2.72 -1.55
CA PHE A 69 14.17 -4.06 -2.01
C PHE A 69 14.56 -4.35 -3.47
N ALA A 70 14.77 -3.33 -4.29
CA ALA A 70 15.27 -3.50 -5.66
C ALA A 70 16.81 -3.46 -5.77
N THR A 71 17.52 -3.00 -4.74
CA THR A 71 18.96 -2.66 -4.83
C THR A 71 19.85 -3.35 -3.79
N LEU A 72 19.29 -3.80 -2.69
CA LEU A 72 20.00 -4.48 -1.59
C LEU A 72 19.54 -5.92 -1.45
N SER A 73 20.19 -6.69 -0.57
CA SER A 73 19.72 -8.03 -0.25
C SER A 73 18.41 -7.98 0.53
N PHE A 74 17.54 -8.94 0.26
CA PHE A 74 16.22 -9.03 0.91
C PHE A 74 16.32 -9.06 2.43
N ASP A 75 17.26 -9.85 2.98
CA ASP A 75 17.45 -10.00 4.42
C ASP A 75 17.91 -8.71 5.10
N GLU A 76 18.77 -7.92 4.44
CA GLU A 76 19.21 -6.62 4.98
C GLU A 76 18.02 -5.66 5.12
N VAL A 77 17.16 -5.58 4.10
CA VAL A 77 16.01 -4.68 4.13
C VAL A 77 14.98 -5.14 5.16
N ILE A 78 14.70 -6.44 5.25
CA ILE A 78 13.78 -6.98 6.27
C ILE A 78 14.31 -6.73 7.68
N SER A 79 15.61 -6.90 7.91
CA SER A 79 16.23 -6.60 9.21
C SER A 79 16.07 -5.14 9.59
N GLU A 80 16.29 -4.21 8.64
CA GLU A 80 16.06 -2.78 8.86
C GLU A 80 14.59 -2.47 9.18
N CYS A 81 13.66 -3.10 8.45
CA CYS A 81 12.22 -2.98 8.73
C CYS A 81 11.88 -3.40 10.16
N GLN A 82 12.44 -4.51 10.64
CA GLN A 82 12.20 -5.01 11.99
C GLN A 82 12.74 -4.05 13.07
N GLU A 83 13.90 -3.44 12.84
CA GLU A 83 14.46 -2.44 13.77
C GLU A 83 13.61 -1.18 13.83
N ILE A 84 13.09 -0.72 12.69
CA ILE A 84 12.18 0.43 12.60
C ILE A 84 10.87 0.13 13.34
N ILE A 85 10.26 -1.04 13.12
CA ILE A 85 9.03 -1.49 13.81
C ILE A 85 9.24 -1.54 15.33
N LYS A 86 10.42 -1.97 15.78
CA LYS A 86 10.79 -2.00 17.20
C LYS A 86 10.99 -0.60 17.77
N LYS A 87 11.66 0.28 17.04
CA LYS A 87 11.93 1.66 17.46
C LYS A 87 10.65 2.47 17.61
N TYR A 88 9.73 2.35 16.67
CA TYR A 88 8.48 3.10 16.61
C TYR A 88 7.28 2.22 16.99
N TYR A 89 7.37 1.54 18.10
CA TYR A 89 6.45 0.49 18.53
C TYR A 89 4.98 0.90 18.61
N SER A 90 4.67 2.16 18.92
CA SER A 90 3.33 2.72 19.06
C SER A 90 2.97 3.76 17.97
N CYS A 91 3.78 3.90 16.93
CA CYS A 91 3.44 4.74 15.79
C CYS A 91 2.54 3.96 14.80
N PHE A 92 1.23 3.91 15.09
CA PHE A 92 0.29 3.06 14.33
C PHE A 92 0.22 3.38 12.83
N PRO A 93 0.27 4.65 12.38
CA PRO A 93 0.36 4.94 10.95
C PRO A 93 1.61 4.33 10.28
N LEU A 94 2.75 4.38 10.95
CA LEU A 94 3.97 3.73 10.46
C LEU A 94 3.82 2.21 10.43
N LEU A 95 3.33 1.60 11.53
CA LEU A 95 3.16 0.14 11.61
C LEU A 95 2.23 -0.39 10.53
N PHE A 96 1.18 0.36 10.21
CA PHE A 96 0.30 0.04 9.09
C PHE A 96 1.08 0.02 7.77
N GLN A 97 1.86 1.07 7.47
CA GLN A 97 2.65 1.15 6.25
C GLN A 97 3.77 0.11 6.19
N MET A 98 4.36 -0.27 7.32
CA MET A 98 5.33 -1.37 7.40
C MET A 98 4.67 -2.71 7.07
N GLY A 99 3.46 -2.96 7.57
CA GLY A 99 2.66 -4.13 7.19
C GLY A 99 2.39 -4.17 5.67
N VAL A 100 1.97 -3.04 5.08
CA VAL A 100 1.77 -2.90 3.63
C VAL A 100 3.06 -3.16 2.85
N LEU A 101 4.18 -2.61 3.30
CA LEU A 101 5.49 -2.83 2.67
C LEU A 101 5.87 -4.32 2.68
N ILE A 102 5.72 -4.98 3.82
CA ILE A 102 6.06 -6.40 4.00
C ILE A 102 5.22 -7.27 3.06
N ILE A 103 3.88 -7.15 3.03
CA ILE A 103 3.04 -7.99 2.16
C ILE A 103 3.32 -7.76 0.67
N ASN A 104 3.64 -6.52 0.27
CA ASN A 104 3.97 -6.21 -1.11
C ASN A 104 5.30 -6.80 -1.58
N HIS A 105 6.20 -7.14 -0.66
CA HIS A 105 7.54 -7.66 -0.99
C HIS A 105 7.78 -9.09 -0.50
N SER A 106 6.90 -9.68 0.31
CA SER A 106 7.07 -11.04 0.87
C SER A 106 7.28 -12.13 -0.19
N MET A 107 6.71 -11.97 -1.39
CA MET A 107 6.85 -12.93 -2.49
C MET A 107 8.24 -12.93 -3.15
N LEU A 108 9.12 -11.97 -2.84
CA LEU A 108 10.47 -11.92 -3.40
C LEU A 108 11.37 -13.04 -2.86
N ASP A 109 11.09 -13.53 -1.65
CA ASP A 109 11.74 -14.70 -1.07
C ASP A 109 10.68 -15.71 -0.62
N SER A 110 10.50 -16.77 -1.43
CA SER A 110 9.51 -17.81 -1.18
C SER A 110 9.74 -18.59 0.12
N SER A 111 10.97 -18.62 0.65
CA SER A 111 11.30 -19.31 1.90
C SER A 111 10.83 -18.56 3.13
N GLN A 112 10.64 -17.24 3.03
CA GLN A 112 10.24 -16.37 4.14
C GLN A 112 8.80 -15.86 4.02
N THR A 113 8.12 -16.11 2.90
CA THR A 113 6.78 -15.56 2.59
C THR A 113 5.77 -15.79 3.72
N GLU A 114 5.69 -17.00 4.27
CA GLU A 114 4.73 -17.34 5.33
C GLU A 114 5.03 -16.57 6.62
N VAL A 115 6.29 -16.55 7.05
CA VAL A 115 6.73 -15.83 8.27
C VAL A 115 6.46 -14.33 8.15
N LEU A 116 6.72 -13.74 6.98
CA LEU A 116 6.50 -12.31 6.74
C LEU A 116 5.02 -11.96 6.68
N ASN A 117 4.19 -12.82 6.11
CA ASN A 117 2.75 -12.62 6.11
C ASN A 117 2.15 -12.71 7.53
N GLU A 118 2.65 -13.62 8.39
CA GLU A 118 2.29 -13.67 9.81
C GLU A 118 2.75 -12.41 10.56
N GLN A 119 3.94 -11.91 10.26
CA GLN A 119 4.43 -10.66 10.83
C GLN A 119 3.54 -9.48 10.44
N ALA A 120 3.19 -9.36 9.16
CA ALA A 120 2.29 -8.31 8.67
C ALA A 120 0.91 -8.41 9.31
N LYS A 121 0.33 -9.63 9.41
CA LYS A 121 -0.92 -9.91 10.12
C LYS A 121 -0.88 -9.37 11.54
N SER A 122 0.18 -9.66 12.29
CA SER A 122 0.36 -9.18 13.67
C SER A 122 0.46 -7.64 13.75
N LEU A 123 1.09 -6.99 12.78
CA LEU A 123 1.13 -5.52 12.71
C LEU A 123 -0.26 -4.93 12.50
N PHE A 124 -1.04 -5.47 11.57
CA PHE A 124 -2.41 -5.00 11.32
C PHE A 124 -3.33 -5.26 12.50
N GLU A 125 -3.24 -6.42 13.15
CA GLU A 125 -3.97 -6.72 14.38
C GLU A 125 -3.66 -5.68 15.47
N ARG A 126 -2.37 -5.35 15.67
CA ARG A 126 -1.96 -4.36 16.66
C ARG A 126 -2.49 -2.96 16.33
N VAL A 127 -2.46 -2.53 15.07
CA VAL A 127 -3.04 -1.26 14.62
C VAL A 127 -4.55 -1.25 14.85
N LYS A 128 -5.26 -2.31 14.45
CA LYS A 128 -6.71 -2.47 14.65
C LYS A 128 -7.13 -2.32 16.10
N LEU A 129 -6.37 -2.93 17.03
CA LEU A 129 -6.74 -2.98 18.44
C LEU A 129 -6.37 -1.73 19.24
N ASN A 130 -5.36 -0.98 18.80
CA ASN A 130 -4.78 0.08 19.63
C ASN A 130 -4.80 1.47 18.98
N SER A 131 -5.12 1.59 17.69
CA SER A 131 -5.25 2.90 17.05
C SER A 131 -6.52 3.61 17.49
N GLU A 132 -6.41 4.89 17.84
CA GLU A 132 -7.56 5.77 18.08
C GLU A 132 -8.20 6.25 16.77
N ASP A 133 -7.50 6.15 15.64
CA ASP A 133 -8.02 6.43 14.31
C ASP A 133 -8.88 5.26 13.82
N ILE A 134 -10.21 5.48 13.82
CA ILE A 134 -11.21 4.49 13.42
C ILE A 134 -11.04 4.04 11.97
N ASP A 135 -10.67 4.95 11.08
CA ASP A 135 -10.51 4.64 9.66
C ASP A 135 -9.24 3.82 9.42
N LEU A 136 -8.15 4.14 10.12
CA LEU A 136 -6.93 3.34 10.11
C LEU A 136 -7.17 1.95 10.68
N ALA A 137 -7.90 1.84 11.79
CA ALA A 137 -8.25 0.55 12.40
C ALA A 137 -9.09 -0.33 11.47
N LYS A 138 -10.07 0.25 10.74
CA LYS A 138 -10.86 -0.48 9.73
C LYS A 138 -10.01 -0.95 8.55
N GLN A 139 -9.11 -0.10 8.05
CA GLN A 139 -8.19 -0.48 6.98
C GLN A 139 -7.27 -1.62 7.43
N ALA A 140 -6.75 -1.55 8.67
CA ALA A 140 -5.94 -2.61 9.24
C ALA A 140 -6.70 -3.93 9.36
N GLN A 141 -7.98 -3.92 9.75
CA GLN A 141 -8.83 -5.12 9.79
C GLN A 141 -8.97 -5.78 8.42
N ILE A 142 -9.14 -4.99 7.35
CA ILE A 142 -9.24 -5.52 5.98
C ILE A 142 -7.91 -6.16 5.55
N LEU A 143 -6.76 -5.51 5.85
CA LEU A 143 -5.45 -6.04 5.50
C LEU A 143 -5.06 -7.24 6.36
N GLU A 144 -5.50 -7.31 7.61
CA GLU A 144 -5.38 -8.51 8.45
C GLU A 144 -6.14 -9.69 7.83
N ALA A 145 -7.37 -9.48 7.37
CA ALA A 145 -8.14 -10.50 6.66
C ALA A 145 -7.43 -10.92 5.35
N HIS A 146 -6.82 -9.98 4.63
CA HIS A 146 -6.00 -10.29 3.46
C HIS A 146 -4.81 -11.19 3.81
N CYS A 147 -4.09 -10.88 4.90
CA CYS A 147 -3.01 -11.75 5.38
C CYS A 147 -3.52 -13.14 5.73
N CYS A 148 -4.69 -13.28 6.35
CA CYS A 148 -5.31 -14.59 6.62
C CYS A 148 -5.51 -15.39 5.32
N LEU A 149 -5.93 -14.74 4.22
CA LEU A 149 -6.07 -15.42 2.93
C LEU A 149 -4.71 -15.85 2.34
N LEU A 150 -3.69 -15.00 2.44
CA LEU A 150 -2.31 -15.35 2.02
C LEU A 150 -1.73 -16.53 2.81
N LEU A 151 -2.17 -16.70 4.06
CA LEU A 151 -1.79 -17.78 4.97
C LEU A 151 -2.71 -19.02 4.87
N ASN A 152 -3.63 -19.04 3.88
CA ASN A 152 -4.61 -20.11 3.72
C ASN A 152 -5.53 -20.30 4.95
N GLN A 153 -5.92 -19.20 5.60
CA GLN A 153 -6.80 -19.14 6.79
C GLN A 153 -8.16 -18.49 6.43
N PRO A 154 -8.96 -19.02 5.50
CA PRO A 154 -10.16 -18.34 5.00
C PRO A 154 -11.26 -18.16 6.05
N ASN A 155 -11.37 -19.06 7.02
CA ASN A 155 -12.36 -18.92 8.11
C ASN A 155 -12.07 -17.72 9.00
N GLU A 156 -10.80 -17.44 9.31
CA GLU A 156 -10.40 -16.27 10.09
C GLU A 156 -10.68 -14.98 9.30
N ALA A 157 -10.37 -14.98 7.99
CA ALA A 157 -10.69 -13.85 7.12
C ALA A 157 -12.20 -13.54 7.10
N LEU A 158 -13.08 -14.56 7.03
CA LEU A 158 -14.51 -14.38 7.06
C LEU A 158 -14.99 -13.78 8.40
N VAL A 159 -14.44 -14.24 9.54
CA VAL A 159 -14.76 -13.66 10.85
C VAL A 159 -14.37 -12.19 10.95
N LEU A 160 -13.18 -11.82 10.44
CA LEU A 160 -12.73 -10.43 10.43
C LEU A 160 -13.60 -9.53 9.54
N LEU A 161 -14.14 -10.07 8.45
CA LEU A 161 -14.99 -9.35 7.50
C LEU A 161 -16.49 -9.43 7.85
N GLU A 162 -16.87 -10.13 8.91
CA GLU A 162 -18.26 -10.21 9.37
C GLU A 162 -18.79 -8.82 9.72
N GLY A 163 -19.97 -8.49 9.20
CA GLY A 163 -20.60 -7.17 9.36
C GLY A 163 -20.23 -6.12 8.32
N SER A 164 -19.25 -6.39 7.44
CA SER A 164 -18.90 -5.49 6.31
C SER A 164 -19.99 -5.44 5.21
N GLN A 165 -20.97 -6.35 5.26
CA GLN A 165 -22.05 -6.46 4.27
C GLN A 165 -23.20 -5.45 4.44
N LYS A 166 -23.17 -4.62 5.48
CA LYS A 166 -24.17 -3.55 5.62
C LYS A 166 -23.97 -2.49 4.54
N PRO A 167 -25.04 -2.04 3.84
CA PRO A 167 -24.92 -0.95 2.88
C PRO A 167 -24.26 0.26 3.57
N PRO A 168 -23.16 0.81 3.03
CA PRO A 168 -22.58 2.01 3.59
C PRO A 168 -23.56 3.17 3.41
N MET A 169 -23.82 3.95 4.45
CA MET A 169 -24.47 5.25 4.29
C MET A 169 -23.41 6.22 3.74
N SER A 170 -23.58 6.61 2.48
CA SER A 170 -22.69 7.60 1.86
C SER A 170 -22.94 8.99 2.45
N GLY A 171 -22.00 9.50 3.20
CA GLY A 171 -22.02 10.88 3.69
C GLY A 171 -21.62 11.90 2.64
N GLU A 172 -20.94 11.46 1.56
CA GLU A 172 -20.35 12.34 0.57
C GLU A 172 -21.38 13.14 -0.23
N VAL A 173 -22.57 12.56 -0.51
CA VAL A 173 -23.67 13.26 -1.17
C VAL A 173 -24.24 14.35 -0.25
N LEU A 174 -24.39 14.07 1.04
CA LEU A 174 -24.83 15.08 2.03
C LEU A 174 -23.78 16.17 2.20
N GLN A 175 -22.51 15.81 2.21
CA GLN A 175 -21.39 16.77 2.27
C GLN A 175 -21.38 17.66 1.03
N ALA A 176 -21.55 17.11 -0.16
CA ALA A 176 -21.65 17.88 -1.39
C ALA A 176 -22.86 18.83 -1.37
N THR A 177 -24.01 18.38 -0.84
CA THR A 177 -25.20 19.24 -0.66
C THR A 177 -24.90 20.40 0.28
N ALA A 178 -24.20 20.15 1.39
CA ALA A 178 -23.81 21.22 2.33
C ALA A 178 -22.85 22.23 1.66
N TYR A 179 -21.86 21.77 0.91
CA TYR A 179 -20.97 22.64 0.14
C TYR A 179 -21.75 23.46 -0.89
N GLN A 180 -22.70 22.86 -1.61
CA GLN A 180 -23.55 23.55 -2.56
C GLN A 180 -24.38 24.67 -1.88
N MET A 181 -24.96 24.39 -0.71
CA MET A 181 -25.70 25.40 0.08
C MET A 181 -24.82 26.56 0.54
N LEU A 182 -23.53 26.30 0.76
CA LEU A 182 -22.53 27.31 1.11
C LEU A 182 -21.96 28.07 -0.13
N GLY A 183 -22.34 27.67 -1.35
CA GLY A 183 -21.80 28.24 -2.58
C GLY A 183 -20.42 27.73 -2.96
N GLN A 184 -19.92 26.68 -2.28
CA GLN A 184 -18.61 26.06 -2.48
C GLN A 184 -18.73 24.94 -3.53
N LEU A 185 -18.87 25.33 -4.80
CA LEU A 185 -19.22 24.38 -5.88
C LEU A 185 -18.08 23.45 -6.25
N GLU A 186 -16.83 23.88 -6.17
CA GLU A 186 -15.66 23.03 -6.46
C GLU A 186 -15.47 21.97 -5.37
N GLU A 187 -15.67 22.30 -4.12
CA GLU A 187 -15.66 21.36 -3.01
C GLU A 187 -16.79 20.33 -3.14
N ALA A 188 -17.99 20.77 -3.53
CA ALA A 188 -19.11 19.86 -3.79
C ALA A 188 -18.80 18.91 -4.94
N LYS A 189 -18.24 19.38 -6.05
CA LYS A 189 -17.81 18.58 -7.19
C LYS A 189 -16.74 17.57 -6.79
N SER A 190 -15.74 18.02 -6.03
CA SER A 190 -14.66 17.15 -5.53
C SER A 190 -15.20 16.02 -4.66
N ALA A 191 -16.10 16.31 -3.71
CA ALA A 191 -16.72 15.30 -2.86
C ALA A 191 -17.48 14.23 -3.67
N LEU A 192 -18.25 14.65 -4.68
CA LEU A 192 -18.99 13.73 -5.55
C LEU A 192 -18.08 12.89 -6.45
N GLN A 193 -17.04 13.49 -7.05
CA GLN A 193 -16.08 12.75 -7.87
C GLN A 193 -15.30 11.71 -7.06
N VAL A 194 -14.89 12.06 -5.83
CA VAL A 194 -14.24 11.11 -4.92
C VAL A 194 -15.16 9.94 -4.58
N SER A 195 -16.44 10.21 -4.29
CA SER A 195 -17.43 9.16 -3.99
C SER A 195 -17.63 8.22 -5.19
N LEU A 196 -17.81 8.78 -6.39
CA LEU A 196 -17.94 8.01 -7.63
C LEU A 196 -16.70 7.19 -7.92
N PHE A 197 -15.50 7.78 -7.78
CA PHE A 197 -14.24 7.09 -8.00
C PHE A 197 -14.07 5.89 -7.06
N LYS A 198 -14.30 6.07 -5.75
CA LYS A 198 -14.25 4.98 -4.77
C LYS A 198 -15.21 3.84 -5.14
N SER A 199 -16.46 4.18 -5.50
CA SER A 199 -17.47 3.21 -5.90
C SER A 199 -17.08 2.46 -7.18
N LEU A 200 -16.54 3.18 -8.16
CA LEU A 200 -16.05 2.61 -9.42
C LEU A 200 -14.89 1.64 -9.17
N MET A 201 -13.89 2.02 -8.37
CA MET A 201 -12.76 1.15 -8.03
C MET A 201 -13.23 -0.11 -7.29
N THR A 202 -14.11 0.04 -6.29
CA THR A 202 -14.68 -1.10 -5.56
C THR A 202 -15.42 -2.06 -6.49
N MET A 203 -16.21 -1.53 -7.43
CA MET A 203 -16.89 -2.35 -8.43
C MET A 203 -15.90 -3.10 -9.32
N ILE A 204 -14.86 -2.43 -9.81
CA ILE A 204 -13.86 -3.03 -10.70
C ILE A 204 -13.07 -4.14 -10.02
N ASP A 205 -12.71 -3.97 -8.76
CA ASP A 205 -11.97 -4.96 -7.97
C ASP A 205 -12.72 -6.29 -7.83
N THR A 206 -14.04 -6.32 -8.08
CA THR A 206 -14.82 -7.56 -8.07
C THR A 206 -14.74 -8.36 -9.38
N PHE A 207 -14.41 -7.74 -10.51
CA PHE A 207 -14.42 -8.39 -11.82
C PHE A 207 -13.47 -9.57 -11.96
N PRO A 208 -12.21 -9.53 -11.46
CA PRO A 208 -11.29 -10.67 -11.53
C PRO A 208 -11.91 -11.94 -10.93
N MET A 209 -12.51 -11.81 -9.75
CA MET A 209 -13.14 -12.94 -9.06
C MET A 209 -14.41 -13.40 -9.80
N LEU A 210 -15.27 -12.47 -10.24
CA LEU A 210 -16.47 -12.83 -11.02
C LEU A 210 -16.12 -13.59 -12.30
N LEU A 211 -15.07 -13.17 -13.02
CA LEU A 211 -14.58 -13.85 -14.21
C LEU A 211 -14.04 -15.25 -13.91
N SER A 212 -13.33 -15.41 -12.79
CA SER A 212 -12.80 -16.72 -12.40
C SER A 212 -13.88 -17.74 -12.05
N LEU A 213 -15.08 -17.27 -11.66
CA LEU A 213 -16.23 -18.10 -11.31
C LEU A 213 -17.21 -18.32 -12.49
N ALA A 214 -17.00 -17.63 -13.62
CA ALA A 214 -17.90 -17.67 -14.76
C ALA A 214 -17.36 -18.55 -15.90
N GLU A 215 -18.26 -19.12 -16.70
CA GLU A 215 -17.94 -19.92 -17.89
C GLU A 215 -18.93 -19.59 -19.03
N GLY A 216 -18.54 -19.88 -20.27
CA GLY A 216 -19.40 -19.76 -21.48
C GLY A 216 -19.95 -18.34 -21.68
N ASP A 217 -21.25 -18.25 -22.01
CA ASP A 217 -21.90 -16.97 -22.32
C ASP A 217 -21.84 -15.97 -21.16
N ARG A 218 -21.89 -16.45 -19.91
CA ARG A 218 -21.78 -15.57 -18.74
C ARG A 218 -20.40 -14.94 -18.59
N PHE A 219 -19.35 -15.70 -18.90
CA PHE A 219 -17.98 -15.17 -18.93
C PHE A 219 -17.85 -14.08 -20.00
N GLU A 220 -18.30 -14.32 -21.21
CA GLU A 220 -18.30 -13.34 -22.32
C GLU A 220 -19.07 -12.05 -21.96
N GLU A 221 -20.23 -12.20 -21.32
CA GLU A 221 -21.04 -11.06 -20.84
C GLU A 221 -20.27 -10.21 -19.84
N ILE A 222 -19.64 -10.81 -18.82
CA ILE A 222 -18.87 -10.10 -17.79
C ILE A 222 -17.68 -9.38 -18.42
N VAL A 223 -16.94 -10.04 -19.33
CA VAL A 223 -15.84 -9.40 -20.08
C VAL A 223 -16.36 -8.19 -20.85
N SER A 224 -17.49 -8.32 -21.56
CA SER A 224 -18.07 -7.23 -22.34
C SER A 224 -18.50 -6.05 -21.47
N ILE A 225 -19.10 -6.31 -20.31
CA ILE A 225 -19.47 -5.25 -19.34
C ILE A 225 -18.23 -4.52 -18.86
N PHE A 226 -17.20 -5.26 -18.45
CA PHE A 226 -15.95 -4.65 -17.98
C PHE A 226 -15.31 -3.76 -19.06
N MET A 227 -15.19 -4.24 -20.29
CA MET A 227 -14.55 -3.47 -21.37
C MET A 227 -15.32 -2.18 -21.69
N LYS A 228 -16.67 -2.20 -21.61
CA LYS A 228 -17.48 -0.99 -21.77
C LYS A 228 -17.29 0.00 -20.63
N LEU A 229 -17.18 -0.48 -19.39
CA LEU A 229 -16.87 0.38 -18.24
C LEU A 229 -15.48 0.99 -18.37
N GLU A 230 -14.50 0.18 -18.76
CA GLU A 230 -13.12 0.61 -18.96
C GLU A 230 -13.03 1.73 -20.00
N GLU A 231 -13.69 1.56 -21.15
CA GLU A 231 -13.76 2.58 -22.21
C GLU A 231 -14.51 3.84 -21.74
N THR A 232 -15.67 3.67 -21.07
CA THR A 232 -16.53 4.79 -20.65
C THR A 232 -15.86 5.71 -19.63
N PHE A 233 -15.16 5.15 -18.66
CA PHE A 233 -14.51 5.90 -17.58
C PHE A 233 -13.01 6.08 -17.76
N GLU A 234 -12.44 5.64 -18.88
CA GLU A 234 -11.00 5.68 -19.15
C GLU A 234 -10.18 5.07 -17.99
N ILE A 235 -10.60 3.89 -17.48
CA ILE A 235 -10.10 3.32 -16.23
C ILE A 235 -8.58 3.08 -16.27
N ARG A 236 -8.04 2.68 -17.43
CA ARG A 236 -6.58 2.48 -17.61
C ARG A 236 -5.78 3.77 -17.40
N ASN A 237 -6.39 4.93 -17.66
CA ASN A 237 -5.76 6.24 -17.42
C ASN A 237 -5.87 6.65 -15.96
N LEU A 238 -6.99 6.33 -15.29
CA LEU A 238 -7.21 6.58 -13.86
C LEU A 238 -6.32 5.71 -12.97
N ASN A 239 -6.36 4.41 -13.21
CA ASN A 239 -5.64 3.40 -12.43
C ASN A 239 -5.40 2.14 -13.28
N PRO A 240 -4.26 2.03 -13.98
CA PRO A 240 -3.95 0.86 -14.80
C PRO A 240 -3.85 -0.44 -14.02
N TYR A 241 -3.53 -0.40 -12.72
CA TYR A 241 -3.38 -1.59 -11.88
C TYR A 241 -4.65 -2.43 -11.78
N VAL A 242 -5.83 -1.79 -11.73
CA VAL A 242 -7.10 -2.52 -11.59
C VAL A 242 -7.57 -3.17 -12.88
N VAL A 243 -7.07 -2.71 -14.03
CA VAL A 243 -7.39 -3.28 -15.35
C VAL A 243 -6.59 -4.55 -15.63
N MET A 244 -5.35 -4.59 -15.20
CA MET A 244 -4.41 -5.67 -15.54
C MET A 244 -4.82 -7.06 -15.06
N PRO A 245 -5.30 -7.26 -13.81
CA PRO A 245 -5.78 -8.57 -13.36
C PRO A 245 -6.97 -9.06 -14.20
N VAL A 246 -7.85 -8.16 -14.60
CA VAL A 246 -9.03 -8.51 -15.45
C VAL A 246 -8.57 -9.01 -16.81
N LEU A 247 -7.60 -8.34 -17.45
CA LEU A 247 -7.08 -8.76 -18.76
C LEU A 247 -6.40 -10.13 -18.70
N ILE A 248 -5.60 -10.39 -17.65
CA ILE A 248 -4.96 -11.70 -17.46
C ILE A 248 -6.00 -12.80 -17.27
N ILE A 249 -7.01 -12.59 -16.42
CA ILE A 249 -8.04 -13.61 -16.15
C ILE A 249 -8.94 -13.80 -17.37
N ALA A 250 -9.25 -12.74 -18.11
CA ALA A 250 -9.94 -12.84 -19.37
C ALA A 250 -9.15 -13.71 -20.38
N ALA A 251 -7.84 -13.46 -20.53
CA ALA A 251 -6.98 -14.28 -21.37
C ALA A 251 -6.95 -15.76 -20.94
N GLN A 252 -6.85 -16.02 -19.62
CA GLN A 252 -6.90 -17.39 -19.08
C GLN A 252 -8.23 -18.09 -19.39
N GLY A 253 -9.36 -17.39 -19.24
CA GLY A 253 -10.68 -17.92 -19.57
C GLY A 253 -10.79 -18.29 -21.04
N TYR A 254 -10.32 -17.43 -21.95
CA TYR A 254 -10.29 -17.72 -23.39
C TYR A 254 -9.35 -18.88 -23.74
N MET A 255 -8.21 -19.03 -23.07
CA MET A 255 -7.36 -20.21 -23.24
C MET A 255 -8.08 -21.50 -22.83
N LYS A 256 -8.81 -21.49 -21.69
CA LYS A 256 -9.60 -22.62 -21.21
C LYS A 256 -10.68 -23.04 -22.23
N GLU A 257 -11.26 -22.07 -22.94
CA GLU A 257 -12.25 -22.31 -24.00
C GLU A 257 -11.63 -22.64 -25.38
N GLY A 258 -10.32 -22.69 -25.51
CA GLY A 258 -9.62 -22.91 -26.78
C GLY A 258 -9.63 -21.73 -27.74
N LYS A 259 -10.06 -20.54 -27.31
CA LYS A 259 -10.14 -19.31 -28.10
C LYS A 259 -8.81 -18.55 -28.09
N VAL A 260 -7.75 -19.16 -28.63
CA VAL A 260 -6.36 -18.68 -28.56
C VAL A 260 -6.19 -17.25 -29.05
N GLU A 261 -6.79 -16.87 -30.19
CA GLU A 261 -6.65 -15.53 -30.74
C GLU A 261 -7.24 -14.46 -29.83
N LYS A 262 -8.40 -14.71 -29.21
CA LYS A 262 -8.98 -13.81 -28.21
C LYS A 262 -8.07 -13.69 -26.99
N ALA A 263 -7.50 -14.78 -26.50
CA ALA A 263 -6.55 -14.73 -25.38
C ALA A 263 -5.34 -13.84 -25.71
N LEU A 264 -4.79 -13.97 -26.93
CA LEU A 264 -3.69 -13.13 -27.39
C LEU A 264 -4.08 -11.65 -27.54
N ASP A 265 -5.33 -11.34 -27.90
CA ASP A 265 -5.81 -9.96 -27.95
C ASP A 265 -5.80 -9.31 -26.55
N TYR A 266 -6.28 -10.01 -25.51
CA TYR A 266 -6.25 -9.52 -24.13
C TYR A 266 -4.83 -9.41 -23.57
N LEU A 267 -3.94 -10.34 -23.90
CA LEU A 267 -2.52 -10.24 -23.53
C LEU A 267 -1.83 -9.09 -24.27
N ASP A 268 -2.22 -8.76 -25.50
CA ASP A 268 -1.72 -7.58 -26.22
C ASP A 268 -2.13 -6.30 -25.50
N GLU A 269 -3.40 -6.16 -25.11
CA GLU A 269 -3.87 -5.02 -24.30
C GLU A 269 -3.13 -4.94 -22.96
N TYR A 270 -2.93 -6.05 -22.27
CA TYR A 270 -2.12 -6.11 -21.05
C TYR A 270 -0.70 -5.59 -21.28
N SER A 271 -0.03 -6.02 -22.34
CA SER A 271 1.33 -5.60 -22.62
C SER A 271 1.42 -4.10 -22.96
N LYS A 272 0.42 -3.53 -23.64
CA LYS A 272 0.34 -2.10 -23.95
C LYS A 272 0.19 -1.26 -22.70
N ILE A 273 -0.67 -1.68 -21.76
CA ILE A 273 -0.82 -1.02 -20.47
C ILE A 273 0.54 -1.03 -19.76
N GLY A 274 1.20 -2.18 -19.70
CA GLY A 274 2.47 -2.37 -19.03
C GLY A 274 3.63 -1.55 -19.58
N THR A 275 3.55 -1.04 -20.80
CA THR A 275 4.64 -0.30 -21.44
C THR A 275 4.33 1.19 -21.65
N TYR A 276 3.11 1.52 -22.09
CA TYR A 276 2.78 2.88 -22.51
C TYR A 276 2.05 3.71 -21.47
N HIS A 277 1.27 3.07 -20.56
CA HIS A 277 0.43 3.78 -19.60
C HIS A 277 0.99 3.79 -18.18
N PHE A 278 1.95 2.92 -17.91
CA PHE A 278 2.46 2.71 -16.56
C PHE A 278 3.54 3.69 -16.12
N TYR A 279 4.30 4.26 -17.05
CA TYR A 279 5.48 5.03 -16.68
C TYR A 279 5.38 6.51 -17.09
N PRO A 280 5.69 7.44 -16.18
CA PRO A 280 5.90 7.27 -14.74
C PRO A 280 4.58 6.88 -14.04
N LEU A 281 4.67 5.94 -13.10
CA LEU A 281 3.54 5.40 -12.34
C LEU A 281 2.88 6.49 -11.48
N LYS A 282 1.87 7.16 -12.02
CA LYS A 282 1.11 8.19 -11.32
C LYS A 282 -0.38 7.99 -11.59
N PHE A 283 -1.18 8.05 -10.54
CA PHE A 283 -2.61 8.20 -10.68
C PHE A 283 -2.92 9.56 -11.32
N ARG A 284 -3.77 9.55 -12.32
CA ARG A 284 -4.12 10.74 -13.10
C ARG A 284 -5.63 10.93 -13.11
N GLY A 285 -6.08 12.16 -13.30
CA GLY A 285 -7.46 12.45 -13.63
C GLY A 285 -7.76 12.14 -15.10
N THR A 286 -9.05 12.17 -15.43
CA THR A 286 -9.57 12.10 -16.81
C THR A 286 -10.46 13.31 -17.06
N ALA A 287 -11.01 13.43 -18.27
CA ALA A 287 -11.96 14.50 -18.57
C ALA A 287 -13.19 14.48 -17.65
N PHE A 288 -13.62 13.29 -17.20
CA PHE A 288 -14.72 13.13 -16.26
C PHE A 288 -14.28 13.32 -14.80
N PHE A 289 -13.12 12.78 -14.41
CA PHE A 289 -12.55 12.90 -13.07
C PHE A 289 -11.47 13.99 -13.03
N ASP A 290 -11.84 15.23 -13.30
CA ASP A 290 -10.94 16.35 -13.50
C ASP A 290 -10.42 17.00 -12.18
N VAL A 291 -11.02 16.66 -11.02
CA VAL A 291 -10.58 17.17 -9.71
C VAL A 291 -10.02 16.07 -8.80
N ILE A 292 -9.90 14.84 -9.28
CA ILE A 292 -9.48 13.69 -8.47
C ILE A 292 -7.99 13.74 -8.07
N GLU A 293 -7.13 14.41 -8.85
CA GLU A 293 -5.69 14.45 -8.60
C GLU A 293 -5.33 15.13 -7.27
N GLU A 294 -6.08 16.17 -6.88
CA GLU A 294 -5.89 16.84 -5.60
C GLU A 294 -6.24 15.92 -4.41
N TRP A 295 -7.19 15.01 -4.62
CA TRP A 295 -7.54 14.03 -3.60
C TRP A 295 -6.45 12.94 -3.45
N TYR A 296 -5.83 12.47 -4.54
CA TYR A 296 -4.71 11.54 -4.46
C TYR A 296 -3.54 12.05 -3.63
N LYS A 297 -3.28 13.36 -3.64
CA LYS A 297 -2.23 13.97 -2.80
C LYS A 297 -2.48 13.80 -1.30
N LYS A 298 -3.74 13.52 -0.90
CA LYS A 298 -4.12 13.29 0.50
C LYS A 298 -3.88 11.86 0.98
N PHE A 299 -3.53 10.93 0.10
CA PHE A 299 -3.21 9.55 0.50
C PHE A 299 -1.96 9.50 1.38
N ASP A 300 -1.87 8.47 2.22
CA ASP A 300 -0.75 8.31 3.14
C ASP A 300 0.59 8.18 2.43
N LEU A 301 0.60 7.52 1.26
CA LEU A 301 1.78 7.42 0.38
C LEU A 301 1.76 8.44 -0.76
N GLY A 302 0.79 9.37 -0.81
CA GLY A 302 0.61 10.29 -1.93
C GLY A 302 0.36 9.55 -3.25
N ASN A 303 1.00 10.00 -4.33
CA ASN A 303 0.91 9.35 -5.66
C ASN A 303 1.94 8.25 -5.87
N ILE A 304 2.50 7.69 -4.79
CA ILE A 304 3.56 6.69 -4.88
C ILE A 304 2.94 5.31 -5.05
N VAL A 305 3.58 4.53 -5.90
CA VAL A 305 3.28 3.10 -6.00
C VAL A 305 4.00 2.33 -4.90
N PRO A 306 3.38 1.24 -4.39
CA PRO A 306 3.89 0.51 -3.23
C PRO A 306 5.17 -0.30 -3.51
N ARG A 307 5.59 -0.43 -4.78
CA ARG A 307 6.77 -1.21 -5.20
C ARG A 307 7.61 -0.42 -6.19
N ASP A 308 8.92 -0.69 -6.21
CA ASP A 308 9.83 -0.14 -7.21
C ASP A 308 9.45 -0.55 -8.64
N GLU A 309 9.67 0.33 -9.62
CA GLU A 309 9.33 0.11 -11.03
C GLU A 309 9.97 -1.15 -11.62
N VAL A 310 11.22 -1.45 -11.28
CA VAL A 310 11.94 -2.62 -11.79
C VAL A 310 11.24 -3.90 -11.31
N LEU A 311 10.83 -3.95 -10.04
CA LEU A 311 10.11 -5.08 -9.47
C LEU A 311 8.72 -5.23 -10.08
N ILE A 312 8.05 -4.12 -10.38
CA ILE A 312 6.74 -4.13 -11.04
C ILE A 312 6.86 -4.68 -12.45
N LYS A 313 7.79 -4.16 -13.27
CA LYS A 313 8.05 -4.66 -14.64
C LYS A 313 8.33 -6.16 -14.62
N GLN A 314 9.20 -6.63 -13.73
CA GLN A 314 9.50 -8.05 -13.62
C GLN A 314 8.25 -8.87 -13.22
N SER A 315 7.47 -8.39 -12.27
CA SER A 315 6.24 -9.07 -11.83
C SER A 315 5.21 -9.16 -12.95
N MET A 316 5.08 -8.10 -13.76
CA MET A 316 4.16 -8.10 -14.91
C MET A 316 4.58 -9.09 -15.98
N LYS A 317 5.86 -9.16 -16.28
CA LYS A 317 6.44 -10.14 -17.21
C LYS A 317 6.24 -11.56 -16.70
N ASP A 318 6.52 -11.79 -15.43
CA ASP A 318 6.37 -13.09 -14.77
C ASP A 318 4.91 -13.56 -14.74
N ALA A 319 3.95 -12.66 -14.56
CA ALA A 319 2.52 -12.97 -14.60
C ALA A 319 2.05 -13.54 -15.95
N VAL A 320 2.78 -13.29 -17.02
CA VAL A 320 2.50 -13.85 -18.35
C VAL A 320 3.35 -15.10 -18.59
N ILE A 321 4.68 -15.03 -18.41
CA ILE A 321 5.61 -16.11 -18.78
C ILE A 321 5.46 -17.33 -17.88
N LYS A 322 5.29 -17.12 -16.57
CA LYS A 322 5.21 -18.20 -15.57
C LYS A 322 3.78 -18.72 -15.38
N ASN A 323 2.82 -18.15 -16.09
CA ASN A 323 1.42 -18.55 -15.97
C ASN A 323 1.17 -19.90 -16.66
N PRO A 324 0.70 -20.92 -15.93
CA PRO A 324 0.45 -22.26 -16.50
C PRO A 324 -0.52 -22.25 -17.69
N SER A 325 -1.49 -21.31 -17.71
CA SER A 325 -2.49 -21.21 -18.78
C SER A 325 -1.89 -20.80 -20.13
N PHE A 326 -0.68 -20.21 -20.14
CA PHE A 326 -0.04 -19.68 -21.35
C PHE A 326 1.17 -20.51 -21.82
N ILE A 327 1.47 -21.66 -21.18
CA ILE A 327 2.61 -22.51 -21.56
C ILE A 327 2.53 -22.93 -23.02
N SER A 328 1.34 -23.25 -23.53
CA SER A 328 1.13 -23.65 -24.94
C SER A 328 1.38 -22.51 -25.94
N LEU A 329 1.51 -21.25 -25.47
CA LEU A 329 1.77 -20.09 -26.32
C LEU A 329 3.25 -19.75 -26.46
N GLN A 330 4.15 -20.42 -25.75
CA GLN A 330 5.59 -20.06 -25.71
C GLN A 330 6.28 -20.07 -27.07
N GLU A 331 5.80 -20.87 -28.04
CA GLU A 331 6.31 -20.91 -29.41
C GLU A 331 5.50 -20.01 -30.37
N ASN A 332 4.43 -19.35 -29.89
CA ASN A 332 3.60 -18.49 -30.72
C ASN A 332 4.29 -17.14 -30.97
N GLU A 333 4.45 -16.74 -32.21
CA GLU A 333 5.15 -15.49 -32.60
C GLU A 333 4.50 -14.22 -31.98
N ARG A 334 3.16 -14.16 -31.88
CA ARG A 334 2.46 -13.04 -31.23
C ARG A 334 2.80 -12.99 -29.76
N PHE A 335 2.76 -14.13 -29.08
CA PHE A 335 3.08 -14.23 -27.65
C PHE A 335 4.52 -13.81 -27.37
N ILE A 336 5.49 -14.26 -28.17
CA ILE A 336 6.90 -13.87 -28.03
C ILE A 336 7.07 -12.35 -28.14
N LYS A 337 6.38 -11.71 -29.12
CA LYS A 337 6.43 -10.24 -29.29
C LYS A 337 5.85 -9.50 -28.08
N LEU A 338 4.73 -10.01 -27.50
CA LEU A 338 4.11 -9.44 -26.31
C LEU A 338 5.06 -9.50 -25.11
N VAL A 339 5.68 -10.65 -24.89
CA VAL A 339 6.63 -10.87 -23.79
C VAL A 339 7.87 -9.98 -23.92
N ASN A 340 8.39 -9.81 -25.12
CA ASN A 340 9.52 -8.93 -25.37
C ASN A 340 9.19 -7.47 -25.07
N ARG A 341 7.99 -7.01 -25.47
CA ARG A 341 7.49 -5.66 -25.14
C ARG A 341 7.44 -5.42 -23.63
N LEU A 342 7.02 -6.41 -22.82
CA LEU A 342 7.01 -6.30 -21.36
C LEU A 342 8.41 -6.24 -20.72
N GLY A 343 9.47 -6.51 -21.49
CA GLY A 343 10.86 -6.45 -21.04
C GLY A 343 11.56 -5.15 -21.40
N GLU A 344 10.94 -4.31 -22.23
CA GLU A 344 11.44 -2.98 -22.60
C GLU A 344 10.99 -1.92 -21.58
#